data_d196a18e696c1cde576a56fb153145b8
#
_entry.id   d196a18e696c1cde576a56fb153145b8
#
_cell.length_a   1.000
_cell.length_b   1.000
_cell.length_c   1.000
_cell.angle_alpha   90.00
_cell.angle_beta   90.00
_cell.angle_gamma   90.00
#
_symmetry.space_group_name_H-M   'P 1'
#
loop_
_entity.id
_entity.type
_entity.pdbx_description
1 polymer ?
#
loop_
_entity_poly.entity_id
_entity_poly.type
_entity_poly.pdbx_seq_one_letter_code
_entity_poly.pdbx_strand_id
1 'polypeptide(L)'
;MAKIVFLMADYGHDPTETCGPYTAFKAAGFDVSFATEAGKSPQCDTKMLEGLTQRLLGASSSIVKKYHVMSESEEWKNPLSWSNEQFTLDAFDLVFLPGGHDKAVRQVIDSEKVHQLLVEFFPKTKKPGKKAVGAVCHGVMVLSESKNPDGSSVIRDCVTTALPARFEQLAFWGTRLFLGDYYKTYGAGSENVEDSVRKVLASPKQFKNSIVPSPFVVEDDNYNYVTARFPGDVELLSQKLVQLVQGL
;
A
#
# COMPACT_ATOMS: atom_id res chain seq x y z
N MET A 1 2.20 -16.49 16.63
CA MET A 1 1.27 -15.46 16.09
C MET A 1 2.05 -14.68 15.05
N ALA A 2 1.55 -14.59 13.83
CA ALA A 2 2.25 -13.88 12.77
C ALA A 2 2.24 -12.37 13.05
N LYS A 3 3.35 -11.71 12.73
CA LYS A 3 3.57 -10.27 12.97
C LYS A 3 3.50 -9.50 11.67
N ILE A 4 2.64 -8.50 11.62
CA ILE A 4 2.39 -7.68 10.44
C ILE A 4 2.79 -6.24 10.74
N VAL A 5 3.45 -5.58 9.80
CA VAL A 5 3.68 -4.13 9.90
C VAL A 5 3.11 -3.40 8.68
N PHE A 6 2.40 -2.31 8.94
CA PHE A 6 2.00 -1.32 7.95
C PHE A 6 3.06 -0.22 7.90
N LEU A 7 3.72 -0.03 6.76
CA LEU A 7 4.59 1.12 6.55
C LEU A 7 3.75 2.27 5.97
N MET A 8 3.70 3.39 6.68
CA MET A 8 2.77 4.48 6.39
C MET A 8 3.45 5.84 6.47
N ALA A 9 2.97 6.77 5.64
CA ALA A 9 3.16 8.20 5.88
C ALA A 9 2.37 8.66 7.11
N ASP A 10 2.75 9.79 7.67
CA ASP A 10 2.03 10.40 8.80
C ASP A 10 0.59 10.81 8.44
N TYR A 11 0.32 11.07 7.14
CA TYR A 11 -0.99 11.49 6.64
C TYR A 11 -1.24 11.00 5.20
N GLY A 12 -2.52 10.83 4.86
CA GLY A 12 -3.00 10.83 3.48
C GLY A 12 -3.26 9.47 2.86
N HIS A 13 -3.08 8.36 3.59
CA HIS A 13 -3.46 7.04 3.10
C HIS A 13 -4.98 6.89 2.95
N ASP A 14 -5.38 6.07 1.97
CA ASP A 14 -6.79 5.73 1.78
C ASP A 14 -7.32 4.89 2.96
N PRO A 15 -8.45 5.31 3.59
CA PRO A 15 -8.99 4.59 4.74
C PRO A 15 -9.46 3.16 4.41
N THR A 16 -9.91 2.88 3.19
CA THR A 16 -10.33 1.53 2.79
C THR A 16 -9.12 0.62 2.66
N GLU A 17 -8.06 1.13 2.02
CA GLU A 17 -6.81 0.39 1.80
C GLU A 17 -6.02 0.17 3.09
N THR A 18 -6.29 0.96 4.12
CA THR A 18 -5.68 0.82 5.44
C THR A 18 -6.50 -0.05 6.37
N CYS A 19 -7.76 0.33 6.66
CA CYS A 19 -8.54 -0.36 7.69
C CYS A 19 -9.18 -1.67 7.21
N GLY A 20 -9.32 -1.88 5.89
CA GLY A 20 -9.78 -3.16 5.37
C GLY A 20 -8.82 -4.30 5.73
N PRO A 21 -7.55 -4.24 5.28
CA PRO A 21 -6.53 -5.23 5.63
C PRO A 21 -6.28 -5.32 7.15
N TYR A 22 -6.21 -4.18 7.84
CA TYR A 22 -6.08 -4.17 9.30
C TYR A 22 -7.17 -5.02 9.98
N THR A 23 -8.44 -4.81 9.62
CA THR A 23 -9.56 -5.55 10.20
C THR A 23 -9.44 -7.05 9.90
N ALA A 24 -9.03 -7.43 8.69
CA ALA A 24 -8.88 -8.82 8.30
C ALA A 24 -7.73 -9.50 9.06
N PHE A 25 -6.58 -8.81 9.21
CA PHE A 25 -5.42 -9.35 9.93
C PHE A 25 -5.71 -9.51 11.43
N LYS A 26 -6.37 -8.54 12.05
CA LYS A 26 -6.83 -8.66 13.47
C LYS A 26 -7.83 -9.80 13.64
N ALA A 27 -8.76 -9.97 12.70
CA ALA A 27 -9.73 -11.08 12.73
C ALA A 27 -9.05 -12.45 12.54
N ALA A 28 -7.94 -12.52 11.80
CA ALA A 28 -7.12 -13.72 11.66
C ALA A 28 -6.22 -14.01 12.88
N GLY A 29 -6.26 -13.15 13.89
CA GLY A 29 -5.46 -13.29 15.13
C GLY A 29 -4.01 -12.88 14.96
N PHE A 30 -3.67 -12.06 13.95
CA PHE A 30 -2.30 -11.58 13.75
C PHE A 30 -1.97 -10.41 14.69
N ASP A 31 -0.70 -10.29 15.03
CA ASP A 31 -0.13 -9.15 15.74
C ASP A 31 0.19 -8.05 14.74
N VAL A 32 -0.53 -6.93 14.81
CA VAL A 32 -0.42 -5.83 13.85
C VAL A 32 0.25 -4.64 14.49
N SER A 33 1.21 -4.06 13.78
CA SER A 33 1.88 -2.80 14.13
C SER A 33 1.77 -1.82 12.97
N PHE A 34 1.78 -0.54 13.29
CA PHE A 34 1.97 0.54 12.32
C PHE A 34 3.38 1.11 12.49
N ALA A 35 3.96 1.58 11.41
CA ALA A 35 5.24 2.28 11.46
C ALA A 35 5.16 3.55 10.59
N THR A 36 5.45 4.69 11.20
CA THR A 36 5.53 6.01 10.56
C THR A 36 6.94 6.56 10.71
N GLU A 37 7.26 7.67 10.06
CA GLU A 37 8.63 8.19 10.08
C GLU A 37 9.18 8.36 11.50
N ALA A 38 8.49 9.11 12.32
CA ALA A 38 8.93 9.43 13.68
C ALA A 38 8.12 8.71 14.79
N GLY A 39 7.34 7.68 14.45
CA GLY A 39 6.48 7.00 15.42
C GLY A 39 5.28 7.84 15.86
N LYS A 40 4.83 8.76 15.01
CA LYS A 40 3.60 9.53 15.26
C LYS A 40 2.40 8.76 14.77
N SER A 41 1.29 8.82 15.50
CA SER A 41 0.02 8.24 15.07
C SER A 41 -0.35 8.76 13.69
N PRO A 42 -0.55 7.88 12.68
CA PRO A 42 -0.88 8.32 11.34
C PRO A 42 -2.33 8.80 11.25
N GLN A 43 -2.66 9.47 10.15
CA GLN A 43 -4.02 9.86 9.85
C GLN A 43 -4.34 9.54 8.39
N CYS A 44 -5.44 8.84 8.14
CA CYS A 44 -5.91 8.66 6.77
C CYS A 44 -6.46 9.97 6.19
N ASP A 45 -6.58 10.03 4.88
CA ASP A 45 -7.05 11.21 4.17
C ASP A 45 -8.45 11.62 4.63
N THR A 46 -8.56 12.79 5.23
CA THR A 46 -9.83 13.33 5.75
C THR A 46 -10.85 13.56 4.64
N LYS A 47 -10.44 13.88 3.41
CA LYS A 47 -11.36 14.02 2.26
C LYS A 47 -12.06 12.70 1.91
N MET A 48 -11.42 11.56 2.21
CA MET A 48 -12.02 10.24 2.01
C MET A 48 -12.91 9.81 3.18
N LEU A 49 -12.79 10.46 4.34
CA LEU A 49 -13.51 10.11 5.57
C LEU A 49 -14.75 10.96 5.81
N GLU A 50 -14.78 12.21 5.32
CA GLU A 50 -15.83 13.17 5.62
C GLU A 50 -16.11 14.14 4.47
N GLY A 51 -17.23 14.85 4.56
CA GLY A 51 -17.60 15.91 3.62
C GLY A 51 -18.19 15.42 2.29
N LEU A 52 -18.21 16.30 1.30
CA LEU A 52 -18.80 16.01 -0.01
C LEU A 52 -18.00 14.98 -0.80
N THR A 53 -16.68 15.08 -0.76
CA THR A 53 -15.78 14.15 -1.46
C THR A 53 -15.96 12.73 -0.94
N GLN A 54 -16.06 12.55 0.38
CA GLN A 54 -16.34 11.25 0.99
C GLN A 54 -17.65 10.67 0.46
N ARG A 55 -18.72 11.45 0.39
CA ARG A 55 -20.04 10.96 -0.05
C ARG A 55 -20.07 10.52 -1.52
N LEU A 56 -19.25 11.13 -2.36
CA LEU A 56 -19.24 10.86 -3.81
C LEU A 56 -18.20 9.82 -4.22
N LEU A 57 -17.02 9.84 -3.60
CA LEU A 57 -15.84 9.12 -4.07
C LEU A 57 -15.04 8.45 -2.93
N GLY A 58 -15.40 8.73 -1.68
CA GLY A 58 -14.63 8.30 -0.52
C GLY A 58 -15.11 6.98 0.10
N ALA A 59 -14.69 6.77 1.33
CA ALA A 59 -14.97 5.58 2.10
C ALA A 59 -16.47 5.40 2.38
N SER A 60 -16.96 4.17 2.30
CA SER A 60 -18.32 3.83 2.71
C SER A 60 -18.51 4.05 4.23
N SER A 61 -19.75 4.20 4.67
CA SER A 61 -20.05 4.36 6.11
C SER A 61 -19.53 3.21 6.96
N SER A 62 -19.46 2.00 6.42
CA SER A 62 -18.88 0.85 7.11
C SER A 62 -17.37 0.98 7.28
N ILE A 63 -16.67 1.50 6.26
CA ILE A 63 -15.23 1.77 6.31
C ILE A 63 -14.94 2.89 7.30
N VAL A 64 -15.72 3.97 7.29
CA VAL A 64 -15.58 5.07 8.27
C VAL A 64 -15.68 4.54 9.72
N LYS A 65 -16.64 3.65 9.98
CA LYS A 65 -16.76 3.00 11.31
C LYS A 65 -15.54 2.14 11.64
N LYS A 66 -15.04 1.34 10.70
CA LYS A 66 -13.82 0.54 10.88
C LYS A 66 -12.60 1.42 11.13
N TYR A 67 -12.49 2.55 10.41
CA TYR A 67 -11.42 3.52 10.63
C TYR A 67 -11.44 4.07 12.06
N HIS A 68 -12.61 4.47 12.58
CA HIS A 68 -12.71 4.93 13.96
C HIS A 68 -12.30 3.86 14.97
N VAL A 69 -12.68 2.59 14.76
CA VAL A 69 -12.25 1.49 15.64
C VAL A 69 -10.72 1.31 15.57
N MET A 70 -10.14 1.33 14.36
CA MET A 70 -8.70 1.20 14.17
C MET A 70 -7.94 2.37 14.79
N SER A 71 -8.42 3.62 14.60
CA SER A 71 -7.76 4.82 15.12
C SER A 71 -7.76 4.93 16.65
N GLU A 72 -8.63 4.18 17.32
CA GLU A 72 -8.63 4.08 18.78
C GLU A 72 -7.77 2.93 19.32
N SER A 73 -7.19 2.08 18.44
CA SER A 73 -6.35 0.96 18.88
C SER A 73 -5.00 1.43 19.40
N GLU A 74 -4.40 0.63 20.30
CA GLU A 74 -3.10 0.95 20.90
C GLU A 74 -1.98 0.97 19.86
N GLU A 75 -2.00 0.04 18.90
CA GLU A 75 -1.01 -0.04 17.82
C GLU A 75 -1.07 1.17 16.88
N TRP A 76 -2.24 1.78 16.69
CA TRP A 76 -2.39 3.02 15.90
C TRP A 76 -1.91 4.25 16.65
N LYS A 77 -2.20 4.31 17.95
CA LYS A 77 -1.80 5.43 18.82
C LYS A 77 -0.32 5.44 19.15
N ASN A 78 0.31 4.26 19.13
CA ASN A 78 1.70 4.05 19.49
C ASN A 78 2.47 3.34 18.36
N PRO A 79 2.55 3.92 17.15
CA PRO A 79 3.25 3.28 16.05
C PRO A 79 4.77 3.27 16.27
N LEU A 80 5.43 2.37 15.58
CA LEU A 80 6.89 2.30 15.52
C LEU A 80 7.45 3.45 14.67
N SER A 81 8.71 3.83 14.92
CA SER A 81 9.41 4.79 14.07
C SER A 81 10.30 4.02 13.08
N TRP A 82 10.02 4.14 11.76
CA TRP A 82 10.88 3.54 10.75
C TRP A 82 12.15 4.37 10.48
N SER A 83 12.25 5.59 10.99
CA SER A 83 13.51 6.36 10.97
C SER A 83 14.46 6.00 12.13
N ASN A 84 14.01 5.25 13.14
CA ASN A 84 14.86 4.76 14.20
C ASN A 84 15.94 3.82 13.62
N GLU A 85 17.20 4.03 13.98
CA GLU A 85 18.33 3.21 13.51
C GLU A 85 18.20 1.72 13.86
N GLN A 86 17.53 1.41 14.97
CA GLN A 86 17.31 0.04 15.43
C GLN A 86 16.09 -0.62 14.78
N PHE A 87 15.28 0.15 14.03
CA PHE A 87 14.12 -0.41 13.37
C PHE A 87 14.52 -1.32 12.21
N THR A 88 13.97 -2.53 12.21
CA THR A 88 14.16 -3.52 11.13
C THR A 88 12.84 -4.18 10.77
N LEU A 89 12.69 -4.55 9.50
CA LEU A 89 11.53 -5.31 9.03
C LEU A 89 11.65 -6.82 9.33
N ASP A 90 12.81 -7.31 9.74
CA ASP A 90 13.05 -8.73 9.99
C ASP A 90 12.19 -9.34 11.11
N ALA A 91 11.73 -8.49 12.03
CA ALA A 91 10.83 -8.90 13.11
C ALA A 91 9.41 -9.26 12.63
N PHE A 92 9.05 -8.90 11.37
CA PHE A 92 7.71 -9.07 10.84
C PHE A 92 7.66 -10.18 9.79
N ASP A 93 6.50 -10.84 9.68
CA ASP A 93 6.24 -11.89 8.70
C ASP A 93 5.62 -11.33 7.42
N LEU A 94 4.86 -10.22 7.55
CA LEU A 94 4.30 -9.48 6.43
C LEU A 94 4.55 -7.97 6.59
N VAL A 95 5.05 -7.35 5.53
CA VAL A 95 5.06 -5.90 5.34
C VAL A 95 3.89 -5.53 4.44
N PHE A 96 3.03 -4.62 4.88
CA PHE A 96 1.91 -4.13 4.10
C PHE A 96 2.06 -2.64 3.77
N LEU A 97 1.81 -2.29 2.51
CA LEU A 97 1.96 -0.95 1.95
C LEU A 97 0.60 -0.46 1.42
N PRO A 98 -0.17 0.28 2.23
CA PRO A 98 -1.41 0.90 1.76
C PRO A 98 -1.11 2.04 0.79
N GLY A 99 -2.05 2.35 -0.10
CA GLY A 99 -1.95 3.49 -0.97
C GLY A 99 -2.67 4.73 -0.45
N GLY A 100 -2.98 5.64 -1.34
CA GLY A 100 -3.64 6.91 -1.09
C GLY A 100 -3.25 7.92 -2.17
N HIS A 101 -4.10 8.90 -2.41
CA HIS A 101 -3.90 9.91 -3.45
C HIS A 101 -3.28 11.21 -2.91
N ASP A 102 -3.42 11.47 -1.60
CA ASP A 102 -2.88 12.70 -1.03
C ASP A 102 -1.37 12.79 -1.23
N LYS A 103 -0.88 14.00 -1.47
CA LYS A 103 0.54 14.26 -1.71
C LYS A 103 1.44 13.90 -0.53
N ALA A 104 0.87 13.83 0.67
CA ALA A 104 1.60 13.47 1.88
C ALA A 104 2.07 11.99 1.88
N VAL A 105 1.43 11.09 1.12
CA VAL A 105 1.89 9.69 1.00
C VAL A 105 3.27 9.58 0.34
N ARG A 106 3.74 10.65 -0.32
CA ARG A 106 5.12 10.75 -0.81
C ARG A 106 6.17 10.60 0.29
N GLN A 107 5.83 10.93 1.54
CA GLN A 107 6.72 10.75 2.68
C GLN A 107 7.23 9.30 2.77
N VAL A 108 6.37 8.31 2.53
CA VAL A 108 6.78 6.89 2.54
C VAL A 108 7.25 6.42 1.16
N ILE A 109 6.67 6.94 0.07
CA ILE A 109 7.04 6.54 -1.29
C ILE A 109 8.47 6.99 -1.64
N ASP A 110 8.86 8.21 -1.25
CA ASP A 110 10.14 8.83 -1.61
C ASP A 110 11.22 8.63 -0.51
N SER A 111 10.93 7.88 0.56
CA SER A 111 11.83 7.72 1.71
C SER A 111 13.00 6.78 1.40
N GLU A 112 14.22 7.33 1.36
CA GLU A 112 15.44 6.51 1.22
C GLU A 112 15.57 5.47 2.34
N LYS A 113 15.16 5.80 3.58
CA LYS A 113 15.21 4.86 4.70
C LYS A 113 14.26 3.68 4.49
N VAL A 114 13.03 3.94 4.02
CA VAL A 114 12.07 2.88 3.69
C VAL A 114 12.57 2.03 2.53
N HIS A 115 13.17 2.65 1.51
CA HIS A 115 13.77 1.92 0.39
C HIS A 115 14.88 0.98 0.87
N GLN A 116 15.79 1.43 1.72
CA GLN A 116 16.85 0.58 2.30
C GLN A 116 16.27 -0.62 3.06
N LEU A 117 15.26 -0.37 3.92
CA LEU A 117 14.58 -1.44 4.67
C LEU A 117 13.94 -2.48 3.73
N LEU A 118 13.33 -2.04 2.63
CA LEU A 118 12.70 -2.93 1.66
C LEU A 118 13.71 -3.67 0.78
N VAL A 119 14.82 -3.05 0.42
CA VAL A 119 15.94 -3.71 -0.29
C VAL A 119 16.50 -4.87 0.55
N GLU A 120 16.59 -4.71 1.87
CA GLU A 120 17.04 -5.77 2.78
C GLU A 120 15.98 -6.85 3.02
N PHE A 121 14.70 -6.46 3.06
CA PHE A 121 13.58 -7.35 3.39
C PHE A 121 13.05 -8.14 2.19
N PHE A 122 12.85 -7.49 1.04
CA PHE A 122 12.15 -8.07 -0.11
C PHE A 122 12.78 -9.37 -0.62
N PRO A 123 14.10 -9.54 -0.70
CA PRO A 123 14.72 -10.81 -1.10
C PRO A 123 14.32 -12.01 -0.22
N LYS A 124 13.94 -11.78 1.05
CA LYS A 124 13.52 -12.80 2.00
C LYS A 124 12.11 -13.32 1.72
N THR A 125 11.36 -12.65 0.83
CA THR A 125 10.04 -13.09 0.37
C THR A 125 10.12 -14.11 -0.78
N LYS A 126 11.31 -14.33 -1.36
CA LYS A 126 11.50 -15.33 -2.43
C LYS A 126 11.20 -16.72 -1.90
N LYS A 127 10.27 -17.43 -2.57
CA LYS A 127 9.86 -18.79 -2.18
C LYS A 127 11.02 -19.77 -2.25
N PRO A 128 11.19 -20.66 -1.24
CA PRO A 128 10.27 -20.96 -0.13
C PRO A 128 10.50 -20.12 1.15
N GLY A 129 10.94 -18.87 1.05
CA GLY A 129 11.09 -17.95 2.19
C GLY A 129 9.78 -17.78 2.96
N LYS A 130 9.89 -17.35 4.22
CA LYS A 130 8.76 -17.21 5.15
C LYS A 130 8.40 -15.75 5.44
N LYS A 131 8.82 -14.82 4.58
CA LYS A 131 8.45 -13.41 4.65
C LYS A 131 7.53 -13.09 3.49
N ALA A 132 6.66 -12.09 3.66
CA ALA A 132 5.71 -11.69 2.63
C ALA A 132 5.61 -10.16 2.51
N VAL A 133 5.18 -9.69 1.35
CA VAL A 133 4.85 -8.28 1.10
C VAL A 133 3.48 -8.19 0.44
N GLY A 134 2.63 -7.31 0.95
CA GLY A 134 1.37 -6.91 0.32
C GLY A 134 1.38 -5.42 0.00
N ALA A 135 0.87 -5.05 -1.17
CA ALA A 135 0.77 -3.63 -1.54
C ALA A 135 -0.49 -3.36 -2.38
N VAL A 136 -1.01 -2.14 -2.29
CA VAL A 136 -2.17 -1.72 -3.07
C VAL A 136 -2.00 -0.30 -3.59
N CYS A 137 -2.50 -0.06 -4.81
CA CYS A 137 -2.60 1.29 -5.37
C CYS A 137 -1.22 1.99 -5.45
N HIS A 138 -1.10 3.20 -4.86
CA HIS A 138 0.17 3.92 -4.73
C HIS A 138 1.18 3.22 -3.81
N GLY A 139 0.76 2.34 -2.91
CA GLY A 139 1.67 1.58 -2.05
C GLY A 139 2.66 0.71 -2.84
N VAL A 140 2.32 0.31 -4.07
CA VAL A 140 3.23 -0.42 -4.96
C VAL A 140 4.41 0.46 -5.42
N MET A 141 4.24 1.78 -5.47
CA MET A 141 5.31 2.71 -5.83
C MET A 141 6.46 2.69 -4.81
N VAL A 142 6.19 2.43 -3.54
CA VAL A 142 7.23 2.29 -2.52
C VAL A 142 8.23 1.20 -2.92
N LEU A 143 7.72 0.09 -3.46
CA LEU A 143 8.55 -1.03 -3.94
C LEU A 143 9.22 -0.70 -5.29
N SER A 144 8.51 -0.04 -6.21
CA SER A 144 9.08 0.31 -7.51
C SER A 144 10.24 1.31 -7.38
N GLU A 145 10.20 2.19 -6.38
CA GLU A 145 11.27 3.15 -6.07
C GLU A 145 12.38 2.56 -5.19
N SER A 146 12.17 1.42 -4.52
CA SER A 146 13.22 0.72 -3.77
C SER A 146 14.21 0.06 -4.72
N LYS A 147 15.43 0.62 -4.81
CA LYS A 147 16.45 0.21 -5.78
C LYS A 147 17.55 -0.61 -5.11
N ASN A 148 17.84 -1.75 -5.71
CA ASN A 148 19.01 -2.56 -5.40
C ASN A 148 20.31 -1.79 -5.71
N PRO A 149 21.48 -2.22 -5.22
CA PRO A 149 22.77 -1.57 -5.53
C PRO A 149 23.11 -1.46 -7.01
N ASP A 150 22.53 -2.32 -7.86
CA ASP A 150 22.68 -2.29 -9.32
C ASP A 150 21.71 -1.30 -10.01
N GLY A 151 20.90 -0.57 -9.23
CA GLY A 151 19.89 0.37 -9.72
C GLY A 151 18.57 -0.26 -10.16
N SER A 152 18.45 -1.58 -10.15
CA SER A 152 17.20 -2.26 -10.45
C SER A 152 16.19 -2.17 -9.28
N SER A 153 14.89 -2.10 -9.58
CA SER A 153 13.87 -2.16 -8.54
C SER A 153 13.80 -3.55 -7.90
N VAL A 154 13.46 -3.61 -6.60
CA VAL A 154 13.25 -4.88 -5.88
C VAL A 154 12.15 -5.74 -6.53
N ILE A 155 11.18 -5.14 -7.23
CA ILE A 155 10.10 -5.85 -7.94
C ILE A 155 10.39 -6.06 -9.43
N ARG A 156 11.63 -5.80 -9.90
CA ARG A 156 11.99 -5.89 -11.32
C ARG A 156 11.54 -7.20 -11.98
N ASP A 157 11.69 -8.31 -11.29
CA ASP A 157 11.38 -9.65 -11.82
C ASP A 157 10.02 -10.20 -11.36
N CYS A 158 9.21 -9.39 -10.68
CA CYS A 158 7.91 -9.80 -10.16
C CYS A 158 6.76 -9.55 -11.13
N VAL A 159 5.73 -10.37 -11.02
CA VAL A 159 4.40 -10.07 -11.59
C VAL A 159 3.65 -9.21 -10.60
N THR A 160 3.09 -8.08 -11.06
CA THR A 160 2.46 -7.09 -10.19
C THR A 160 1.28 -6.38 -10.83
N THR A 161 0.48 -5.72 -10.02
CA THR A 161 -0.51 -4.72 -10.43
C THR A 161 -0.43 -3.50 -9.51
N ALA A 162 -0.97 -2.38 -9.94
CA ALA A 162 -1.10 -1.14 -9.17
C ALA A 162 -2.30 -0.35 -9.69
N LEU A 163 -2.50 0.89 -9.23
CA LEU A 163 -3.58 1.74 -9.71
C LEU A 163 -3.50 1.90 -11.24
N PRO A 164 -4.55 1.50 -11.99
CA PRO A 164 -4.55 1.62 -13.44
C PRO A 164 -4.54 3.08 -13.89
N ALA A 165 -3.68 3.41 -14.85
CA ALA A 165 -3.56 4.75 -15.43
C ALA A 165 -4.92 5.31 -15.89
N ARG A 166 -5.76 4.47 -16.48
CA ARG A 166 -7.09 4.86 -16.93
C ARG A 166 -8.00 5.30 -15.77
N PHE A 167 -7.96 4.64 -14.64
CA PHE A 167 -8.77 5.01 -13.47
C PHE A 167 -8.24 6.28 -12.80
N GLU A 168 -6.93 6.40 -12.67
CA GLU A 168 -6.29 7.61 -12.16
C GLU A 168 -6.61 8.83 -13.03
N GLN A 169 -6.51 8.70 -14.36
CA GLN A 169 -6.85 9.77 -15.30
C GLN A 169 -8.33 10.12 -15.26
N LEU A 170 -9.22 9.12 -15.17
CA LEU A 170 -10.66 9.35 -15.08
C LEU A 170 -11.02 10.13 -13.81
N ALA A 171 -10.45 9.73 -12.68
CA ALA A 171 -10.62 10.42 -11.40
C ALA A 171 -10.08 11.86 -11.48
N PHE A 172 -8.89 12.06 -12.02
CA PHE A 172 -8.28 13.39 -12.17
C PHE A 172 -9.12 14.30 -13.06
N TRP A 173 -9.46 13.89 -14.28
CA TRP A 173 -10.21 14.73 -15.21
C TRP A 173 -11.65 14.95 -14.75
N GLY A 174 -12.29 13.94 -14.15
CA GLY A 174 -13.66 14.05 -13.63
C GLY A 174 -13.79 14.98 -12.44
N THR A 175 -12.71 15.21 -11.68
CA THR A 175 -12.75 15.99 -10.44
C THR A 175 -11.92 17.28 -10.49
N ARG A 176 -11.15 17.50 -11.55
CA ARG A 176 -10.17 18.58 -11.65
C ARG A 176 -10.73 19.98 -11.37
N LEU A 177 -11.99 20.22 -11.75
CA LEU A 177 -12.60 21.55 -11.59
C LEU A 177 -12.86 21.93 -10.12
N PHE A 178 -12.98 20.96 -9.22
CA PHE A 178 -13.30 21.19 -7.80
C PHE A 178 -12.28 20.60 -6.83
N LEU A 179 -11.48 19.62 -7.24
CA LEU A 179 -10.39 19.04 -6.43
C LEU A 179 -8.99 19.38 -6.95
N GLY A 180 -8.88 20.13 -8.07
CA GLY A 180 -7.59 20.45 -8.66
C GLY A 180 -6.83 19.22 -9.09
N ASP A 181 -5.58 19.06 -8.64
CA ASP A 181 -4.71 17.94 -8.94
C ASP A 181 -4.66 16.86 -7.83
N TYR A 182 -5.67 16.82 -6.98
CA TYR A 182 -5.75 15.91 -5.84
C TYR A 182 -5.48 14.42 -6.21
N TYR A 183 -6.03 13.96 -7.35
CA TYR A 183 -5.81 12.59 -7.82
C TYR A 183 -4.46 12.37 -8.53
N LYS A 184 -3.55 13.34 -8.44
CA LYS A 184 -2.19 13.27 -8.93
C LYS A 184 -1.21 13.52 -7.79
N THR A 185 -0.75 12.46 -7.15
CA THR A 185 0.13 12.51 -5.97
C THR A 185 1.41 13.31 -6.20
N TYR A 186 1.92 13.31 -7.43
CA TYR A 186 3.08 14.11 -7.85
C TYR A 186 2.72 15.37 -8.67
N GLY A 187 1.43 15.73 -8.73
CA GLY A 187 0.93 16.91 -9.46
C GLY A 187 0.42 16.59 -10.87
N ALA A 188 -0.30 17.55 -11.45
CA ALA A 188 -1.09 17.38 -12.68
C ALA A 188 -0.30 16.88 -13.92
N GLY A 189 1.00 17.18 -14.00
CA GLY A 189 1.87 16.77 -15.11
C GLY A 189 2.67 15.49 -14.84
N SER A 190 2.45 14.84 -13.70
CA SER A 190 3.20 13.64 -13.34
C SER A 190 2.74 12.41 -14.11
N GLU A 191 3.64 11.44 -14.15
CA GLU A 191 3.40 10.09 -14.62
C GLU A 191 2.27 9.42 -13.82
N ASN A 192 1.55 8.48 -14.43
CA ASN A 192 0.57 7.68 -13.69
C ASN A 192 1.27 6.59 -12.88
N VAL A 193 0.60 6.09 -11.85
CA VAL A 193 1.12 4.98 -11.03
C VAL A 193 1.44 3.75 -11.87
N GLU A 194 0.54 3.35 -12.78
CA GLU A 194 0.79 2.23 -13.70
C GLU A 194 2.07 2.44 -14.51
N ASP A 195 2.26 3.62 -15.10
CA ASP A 195 3.41 3.91 -15.97
C ASP A 195 4.71 3.89 -15.15
N SER A 196 4.70 4.48 -13.95
CA SER A 196 5.83 4.48 -13.02
C SER A 196 6.24 3.06 -12.60
N VAL A 197 5.28 2.20 -12.26
CA VAL A 197 5.56 0.82 -11.89
C VAL A 197 6.03 -0.01 -13.08
N ARG A 198 5.39 0.13 -14.25
CA ARG A 198 5.72 -0.67 -15.45
C ARG A 198 7.15 -0.45 -15.95
N LYS A 199 7.67 0.78 -15.85
CA LYS A 199 9.01 1.10 -16.38
C LYS A 199 10.15 0.44 -15.61
N VAL A 200 9.93 0.00 -14.36
CA VAL A 200 10.96 -0.66 -13.54
C VAL A 200 10.96 -2.19 -13.68
N LEU A 201 9.95 -2.76 -14.34
CA LEU A 201 9.84 -4.20 -14.54
C LEU A 201 10.73 -4.66 -15.70
N ALA A 202 11.25 -5.89 -15.63
CA ALA A 202 12.08 -6.48 -16.67
C ALA A 202 11.31 -6.65 -18.00
N SER A 203 10.00 -6.81 -17.93
CA SER A 203 9.12 -6.94 -19.09
C SER A 203 7.75 -6.29 -18.84
N PRO A 204 7.19 -5.57 -19.83
CA PRO A 204 5.84 -5.01 -19.73
C PRO A 204 4.75 -6.06 -19.48
N LYS A 205 5.01 -7.34 -19.78
CA LYS A 205 4.07 -8.45 -19.57
C LYS A 205 3.91 -8.83 -18.08
N GLN A 206 4.83 -8.39 -17.22
CA GLN A 206 4.77 -8.63 -15.78
C GLN A 206 3.73 -7.74 -15.10
N PHE A 207 3.42 -6.57 -15.66
CA PHE A 207 2.33 -5.75 -15.16
C PHE A 207 0.99 -6.33 -15.63
N LYS A 208 0.16 -6.73 -14.67
CA LYS A 208 -1.20 -7.24 -14.93
C LYS A 208 -2.20 -6.18 -14.57
N ASN A 209 -3.18 -5.99 -15.42
CA ASN A 209 -4.23 -5.03 -15.22
C ASN A 209 -5.58 -5.58 -15.66
N SER A 210 -6.64 -5.07 -15.07
CA SER A 210 -8.01 -5.35 -15.46
C SER A 210 -8.84 -4.08 -15.31
N ILE A 211 -9.57 -3.74 -16.36
CA ILE A 211 -10.53 -2.63 -16.35
C ILE A 211 -11.92 -3.08 -15.91
N VAL A 212 -12.09 -4.38 -15.66
CA VAL A 212 -13.36 -4.94 -15.18
C VAL A 212 -13.57 -4.55 -13.72
N PRO A 213 -14.80 -4.15 -13.30
CA PRO A 213 -15.07 -3.73 -11.93
C PRO A 213 -14.95 -4.82 -10.86
N SER A 214 -14.89 -6.11 -11.27
CA SER A 214 -14.71 -7.21 -10.33
C SER A 214 -13.36 -7.12 -9.59
N PRO A 215 -13.26 -7.60 -8.33
CA PRO A 215 -12.02 -7.64 -7.59
C PRO A 215 -10.90 -8.33 -8.36
N PHE A 216 -9.72 -7.72 -8.33
CA PHE A 216 -8.55 -8.19 -9.07
C PHE A 216 -7.29 -8.07 -8.20
N VAL A 217 -6.62 -9.19 -8.00
CA VAL A 217 -5.41 -9.31 -7.18
C VAL A 217 -4.39 -10.10 -7.98
N VAL A 218 -3.13 -9.74 -7.86
CA VAL A 218 -2.00 -10.44 -8.48
C VAL A 218 -1.12 -11.03 -7.39
N GLU A 219 -0.89 -12.34 -7.47
CA GLU A 219 0.05 -13.09 -6.66
C GLU A 219 1.26 -13.45 -7.52
N ASP A 220 2.47 -13.19 -7.03
CA ASP A 220 3.69 -13.57 -7.75
C ASP A 220 4.00 -15.06 -7.56
N ASP A 221 4.47 -15.72 -8.62
CA ASP A 221 4.77 -17.15 -8.59
C ASP A 221 6.05 -17.47 -7.79
N ASN A 222 7.04 -16.57 -7.80
CA ASN A 222 8.37 -16.78 -7.25
C ASN A 222 8.57 -16.13 -5.87
N TYR A 223 7.75 -15.14 -5.54
CA TYR A 223 7.82 -14.38 -4.30
C TYR A 223 6.50 -14.46 -3.53
N ASN A 224 6.55 -14.39 -2.22
CA ASN A 224 5.39 -14.18 -1.37
C ASN A 224 4.98 -12.70 -1.44
N TYR A 225 4.53 -12.30 -2.62
CA TYR A 225 4.21 -10.93 -2.98
C TYR A 225 2.83 -10.88 -3.62
N VAL A 226 1.94 -10.06 -3.04
CA VAL A 226 0.55 -9.93 -3.47
C VAL A 226 0.19 -8.46 -3.62
N THR A 227 -0.40 -8.11 -4.77
CA THR A 227 -0.78 -6.73 -5.07
C THR A 227 -2.21 -6.59 -5.56
N ALA A 228 -2.78 -5.40 -5.35
CA ALA A 228 -4.10 -5.02 -5.82
C ALA A 228 -4.10 -3.59 -6.39
N ARG A 229 -5.16 -3.24 -7.11
CA ARG A 229 -5.23 -2.00 -7.90
C ARG A 229 -5.68 -0.78 -7.10
N PHE A 230 -6.76 -0.91 -6.32
CA PHE A 230 -7.45 0.19 -5.67
C PHE A 230 -8.42 -0.32 -4.59
N PRO A 231 -9.15 0.55 -3.86
CA PRO A 231 -10.04 0.15 -2.75
C PRO A 231 -11.02 -0.99 -3.04
N GLY A 232 -11.51 -1.12 -4.29
CA GLY A 232 -12.43 -2.18 -4.69
C GLY A 232 -11.86 -3.60 -4.63
N ASP A 233 -10.55 -3.74 -4.55
CA ASP A 233 -9.86 -5.04 -4.51
C ASP A 233 -9.45 -5.45 -3.08
N VAL A 234 -9.61 -4.57 -2.10
CA VAL A 234 -9.04 -4.72 -0.75
C VAL A 234 -9.54 -5.96 -0.01
N GLU A 235 -10.80 -6.31 -0.17
CA GLU A 235 -11.36 -7.50 0.50
C GLU A 235 -10.66 -8.77 0.00
N LEU A 236 -10.54 -8.94 -1.32
CA LEU A 236 -9.86 -10.08 -1.93
C LEU A 236 -8.37 -10.08 -1.59
N LEU A 237 -7.70 -8.91 -1.65
CA LEU A 237 -6.30 -8.76 -1.25
C LEU A 237 -6.07 -9.22 0.18
N SER A 238 -6.92 -8.76 1.10
CA SER A 238 -6.82 -9.11 2.52
C SER A 238 -6.97 -10.61 2.76
N GLN A 239 -7.95 -11.24 2.09
CA GLN A 239 -8.16 -12.70 2.16
C GLN A 239 -6.94 -13.46 1.66
N LYS A 240 -6.37 -13.05 0.52
CA LYS A 240 -5.16 -13.67 -0.06
C LYS A 240 -3.94 -13.52 0.84
N LEU A 241 -3.74 -12.35 1.44
CA LEU A 241 -2.63 -12.11 2.36
C LEU A 241 -2.79 -12.91 3.66
N VAL A 242 -4.01 -13.03 4.21
CA VAL A 242 -4.26 -13.90 5.38
C VAL A 242 -3.92 -15.34 5.05
N GLN A 243 -4.42 -15.88 3.92
CA GLN A 243 -4.12 -17.25 3.48
C GLN A 243 -2.62 -17.47 3.27
N LEU A 244 -1.94 -16.52 2.62
CA LEU A 244 -0.50 -16.59 2.40
C LEU A 244 0.25 -16.68 3.73
N VAL A 245 0.00 -15.76 4.66
CA VAL A 245 0.69 -15.70 5.95
C VAL A 245 0.42 -16.93 6.82
N GLN A 246 -0.80 -17.48 6.77
CA GLN A 246 -1.12 -18.72 7.48
C GLN A 246 -0.42 -19.96 6.90
N GLY A 247 0.03 -19.89 5.65
CA GLY A 247 0.77 -20.96 4.97
C GLY A 247 2.30 -20.87 5.10
N LEU A 248 2.85 -19.78 5.66
CA LEU A 248 4.30 -19.59 5.88
C LEU A 248 4.79 -20.29 7.14
#